data_86e6c2dbb7a591d683b19538af760fe9
#
_entry.id   86e6c2dbb7a591d683b19538af760fe9
#
_cell.length_a   1.000
_cell.length_b   1.000
_cell.length_c   1.000
_cell.angle_alpha   90.00
_cell.angle_beta   90.00
_cell.angle_gamma   90.00
#
_symmetry.space_group_name_H-M   'P 1'
#
loop_
_entity.id
_entity.type
_entity.pdbx_description
1 polymer ?
#
loop_
_entity_poly.entity_id
_entity_poly.type
_entity_poly.pdbx_seq_one_letter_code
_entity_poly.pdbx_strand_id
1 'polypeptide(L)'
;MIEVENLYFDYTDFKGEKIELLKDISFKIESKERVVLLGVNGSGKSTLLKILNALVFPKRGSYIYKGMRIRKRGFKKISRSFRKDISFLMQDPNMLLFNATVREEIEFGLREFGFDDIEKRVEETAKRFGLEKYLETPPFYLSGGEKQRVALASLVAIEPEVLLMDEPSANLDPPTTEWLMDLLRELDITTVISTHNLALAQKFGDRALVLSDNHTLLFDGLLKEFLKNEELMGEAKLLHRYG
;
A
#
# COMPACT_ATOMS: atom_id res chain seq x y z
N MET A 1 3.54 8.87 13.30
CA MET A 1 2.64 9.43 12.27
C MET A 1 1.33 8.63 12.13
N ILE A 2 1.40 7.33 12.02
CA ILE A 2 0.27 6.38 12.05
C ILE A 2 0.31 5.63 13.38
N GLU A 3 -0.84 5.54 14.08
CA GLU A 3 -0.97 4.76 15.32
C GLU A 3 -2.21 3.88 15.22
N VAL A 4 -2.04 2.61 15.54
CA VAL A 4 -3.10 1.60 15.57
C VAL A 4 -3.08 0.97 16.97
N GLU A 5 -4.23 0.93 17.65
CA GLU A 5 -4.33 0.44 19.02
C GLU A 5 -5.51 -0.51 19.17
N ASN A 6 -5.22 -1.73 19.63
CA ASN A 6 -6.19 -2.80 19.89
C ASN A 6 -7.26 -2.93 18.79
N LEU A 7 -6.81 -2.92 17.52
CA LEU A 7 -7.68 -2.90 16.36
C LEU A 7 -8.24 -4.29 16.08
N TYR A 8 -9.57 -4.34 15.90
CA TYR A 8 -10.31 -5.52 15.47
C TYR A 8 -11.12 -5.21 14.23
N PHE A 9 -11.17 -6.17 13.31
CA PHE A 9 -11.98 -6.08 12.12
C PHE A 9 -12.57 -7.43 11.72
N ASP A 10 -13.85 -7.44 11.38
CA ASP A 10 -14.59 -8.58 10.86
C ASP A 10 -15.38 -8.19 9.61
N TYR A 11 -15.58 -9.15 8.72
CA TYR A 11 -16.62 -9.09 7.70
C TYR A 11 -17.81 -9.93 8.13
N THR A 12 -18.97 -9.56 7.61
CA THR A 12 -20.15 -10.43 7.64
C THR A 12 -20.29 -11.02 6.24
N ASP A 13 -20.25 -12.34 6.12
CA ASP A 13 -20.44 -13.03 4.85
C ASP A 13 -21.90 -12.98 4.37
N PHE A 14 -22.14 -13.57 3.20
CA PHE A 14 -23.50 -13.62 2.62
C PHE A 14 -24.48 -14.53 3.40
N LYS A 15 -23.97 -15.36 4.32
CA LYS A 15 -24.77 -16.19 5.25
C LYS A 15 -25.05 -15.49 6.57
N GLY A 16 -24.48 -14.30 6.79
CA GLY A 16 -24.57 -13.57 8.06
C GLY A 16 -23.55 -14.00 9.11
N GLU A 17 -22.58 -14.86 8.76
CA GLU A 17 -21.51 -15.29 9.66
C GLU A 17 -20.41 -14.23 9.73
N LYS A 18 -19.88 -14.01 10.92
CA LYS A 18 -18.77 -13.11 11.15
C LYS A 18 -17.45 -13.83 10.90
N ILE A 19 -16.65 -13.28 9.97
CA ILE A 19 -15.29 -13.74 9.71
C ILE A 19 -14.33 -12.70 10.26
N GLU A 20 -13.67 -12.99 11.36
CA GLU A 20 -12.64 -12.11 11.94
C GLU A 20 -11.39 -12.15 11.07
N LEU A 21 -10.88 -10.96 10.68
CA LEU A 21 -9.72 -10.81 9.82
C LEU A 21 -8.56 -10.04 10.47
N LEU A 22 -8.82 -9.33 11.57
CA LEU A 22 -7.79 -8.69 12.37
C LEU A 22 -8.20 -8.73 13.83
N LYS A 23 -7.27 -9.14 14.69
CA LYS A 23 -7.49 -9.36 16.12
C LYS A 23 -6.38 -8.70 16.92
N ASP A 24 -6.75 -7.71 17.72
CA ASP A 24 -5.85 -7.02 18.66
C ASP A 24 -4.56 -6.49 18.02
N ILE A 25 -4.69 -5.84 16.87
CA ILE A 25 -3.54 -5.30 16.16
C ILE A 25 -3.17 -3.95 16.76
N SER A 26 -1.91 -3.82 17.19
CA SER A 26 -1.35 -2.57 17.73
C SER A 26 0.06 -2.34 17.20
N PHE A 27 0.30 -1.18 16.61
CA PHE A 27 1.61 -0.73 16.13
C PHE A 27 1.62 0.78 15.90
N LYS A 28 2.82 1.35 15.74
CA LYS A 28 3.02 2.74 15.29
C LYS A 28 3.95 2.75 14.08
N ILE A 29 3.72 3.69 13.17
CA ILE A 29 4.63 3.96 12.04
C ILE A 29 4.98 5.45 12.10
N GLU A 30 6.27 5.73 12.13
CA GLU A 30 6.78 7.09 12.10
C GLU A 30 6.88 7.64 10.67
N SER A 31 7.14 8.94 10.56
CA SER A 31 7.32 9.57 9.24
C SER A 31 8.57 9.02 8.55
N LYS A 32 8.45 8.77 7.23
CA LYS A 32 9.53 8.29 6.35
C LYS A 32 10.02 6.87 6.66
N GLU A 33 9.31 6.10 7.48
CA GLU A 33 9.61 4.68 7.64
C GLU A 33 9.23 3.87 6.39
N ARG A 34 10.06 2.87 6.09
CA ARG A 34 9.79 1.85 5.07
C ARG A 34 9.44 0.54 5.76
N VAL A 35 8.15 0.24 5.77
CA VAL A 35 7.57 -0.89 6.49
C VAL A 35 7.14 -1.97 5.52
N VAL A 36 7.51 -3.21 5.80
CA VAL A 36 7.01 -4.39 5.08
C VAL A 36 5.97 -5.09 5.94
N LEU A 37 4.77 -5.24 5.40
CA LEU A 37 3.69 -6.01 5.99
C LEU A 37 3.73 -7.44 5.46
N LEU A 38 4.24 -8.36 6.25
CA LEU A 38 4.41 -9.78 5.92
C LEU A 38 3.27 -10.64 6.45
N GLY A 39 3.09 -11.79 5.84
CA GLY A 39 2.13 -12.83 6.26
C GLY A 39 1.65 -13.66 5.08
N VAL A 40 1.11 -14.83 5.36
CA VAL A 40 0.52 -15.71 4.34
C VAL A 40 -0.72 -15.10 3.70
N ASN A 41 -1.15 -15.68 2.58
CA ASN A 41 -2.42 -15.28 1.95
C ASN A 41 -3.58 -15.50 2.94
N GLY A 42 -4.48 -14.51 3.01
CA GLY A 42 -5.60 -14.53 3.95
C GLY A 42 -5.29 -14.03 5.36
N SER A 43 -4.03 -13.71 5.73
CA SER A 43 -3.68 -13.23 7.09
C SER A 43 -4.27 -11.86 7.47
N GLY A 44 -4.84 -11.11 6.51
CA GLY A 44 -5.44 -9.80 6.76
C GLY A 44 -4.66 -8.60 6.24
N LYS A 45 -3.53 -8.79 5.52
CA LYS A 45 -2.67 -7.69 5.00
C LYS A 45 -3.45 -6.64 4.21
N SER A 46 -4.16 -7.09 3.16
CA SER A 46 -4.97 -6.18 2.32
C SER A 46 -6.07 -5.47 3.11
N THR A 47 -6.65 -6.15 4.11
CA THR A 47 -7.66 -5.55 5.00
C THR A 47 -7.03 -4.47 5.87
N LEU A 48 -5.85 -4.71 6.42
CA LEU A 48 -5.13 -3.70 7.21
C LEU A 48 -4.79 -2.47 6.35
N LEU A 49 -4.26 -2.67 5.13
CA LEU A 49 -3.99 -1.57 4.19
C LEU A 49 -5.26 -0.79 3.84
N LYS A 50 -6.41 -1.45 3.62
CA LYS A 50 -7.70 -0.79 3.39
C LYS A 50 -8.16 0.03 4.60
N ILE A 51 -7.86 -0.41 5.82
CA ILE A 51 -8.15 0.36 7.04
C ILE A 51 -7.22 1.58 7.11
N LEU A 52 -5.93 1.42 6.86
CA LEU A 52 -4.96 2.52 6.84
C LEU A 52 -5.30 3.56 5.76
N ASN A 53 -5.90 3.17 4.65
CA ASN A 53 -6.42 4.09 3.63
C ASN A 53 -7.86 4.57 3.91
N ALA A 54 -8.48 4.19 5.05
CA ALA A 54 -9.87 4.53 5.40
C ALA A 54 -10.91 4.14 4.33
N LEU A 55 -10.66 3.08 3.56
CA LEU A 55 -11.67 2.43 2.69
C LEU A 55 -12.65 1.61 3.52
N VAL A 56 -12.18 1.01 4.60
CA VAL A 56 -12.97 0.36 5.64
C VAL A 56 -12.54 0.86 7.01
N PHE A 57 -13.39 0.70 8.03
CA PHE A 57 -13.13 1.24 9.36
C PHE A 57 -13.13 0.13 10.41
N PRO A 58 -12.24 0.20 11.42
CA PRO A 58 -12.17 -0.81 12.47
C PRO A 58 -13.51 -0.93 13.23
N LYS A 59 -13.82 -2.13 13.68
CA LYS A 59 -15.00 -2.42 14.51
C LYS A 59 -14.76 -2.06 15.97
N ARG A 60 -13.53 -2.32 16.46
CA ARG A 60 -13.05 -1.96 17.81
C ARG A 60 -11.62 -1.45 17.71
N GLY A 61 -11.15 -0.79 18.77
CA GLY A 61 -9.84 -0.19 18.81
C GLY A 61 -9.80 1.21 18.17
N SER A 62 -8.61 1.68 17.84
CA SER A 62 -8.42 2.98 17.22
C SER A 62 -7.41 2.95 16.09
N TYR A 63 -7.65 3.82 15.11
CA TYR A 63 -6.72 4.23 14.09
C TYR A 63 -6.57 5.74 14.17
N ILE A 64 -5.33 6.19 14.35
CA ILE A 64 -4.96 7.61 14.48
C ILE A 64 -3.95 7.94 13.39
N TYR A 65 -4.19 9.02 12.66
CA TYR A 65 -3.29 9.58 11.67
C TYR A 65 -2.99 11.04 12.01
N LYS A 66 -1.71 11.39 12.21
CA LYS A 66 -1.28 12.74 12.61
C LYS A 66 -2.07 13.28 13.82
N GLY A 67 -2.30 12.46 14.84
CA GLY A 67 -3.06 12.80 16.02
C GLY A 67 -4.59 12.85 15.84
N MET A 68 -5.10 12.66 14.61
CA MET A 68 -6.53 12.62 14.33
C MET A 68 -7.04 11.18 14.33
N ARG A 69 -8.07 10.91 15.13
CA ARG A 69 -8.74 9.60 15.11
C ARG A 69 -9.58 9.43 13.86
N ILE A 70 -9.24 8.41 13.07
CA ILE A 70 -9.90 8.08 11.81
C ILE A 70 -11.05 7.11 12.09
N ARG A 71 -12.29 7.54 11.77
CA ARG A 71 -13.51 6.77 12.00
C ARG A 71 -14.58 7.13 10.97
N LYS A 72 -15.48 6.21 10.68
CA LYS A 72 -16.55 6.40 9.67
C LYS A 72 -17.35 7.66 9.93
N ARG A 73 -17.75 7.89 11.20
CA ARG A 73 -18.49 9.10 11.59
C ARG A 73 -17.59 10.32 11.51
N GLY A 74 -17.92 11.24 10.63
CA GLY A 74 -17.17 12.49 10.44
C GLY A 74 -16.04 12.43 9.43
N PHE A 75 -15.68 11.26 8.89
CA PHE A 75 -14.59 11.11 7.90
C PHE A 75 -14.79 12.00 6.66
N LYS A 76 -16.02 12.18 6.19
CA LYS A 76 -16.32 13.02 5.02
C LYS A 76 -15.73 14.44 5.13
N LYS A 77 -15.63 14.99 6.36
CA LYS A 77 -15.09 16.34 6.57
C LYS A 77 -13.58 16.45 6.34
N ILE A 78 -12.84 15.37 6.56
CA ILE A 78 -11.38 15.31 6.42
C ILE A 78 -10.93 14.46 5.23
N SER A 79 -11.87 13.85 4.51
CA SER A 79 -11.55 12.86 3.47
C SER A 79 -10.65 13.42 2.36
N ARG A 80 -10.83 14.68 1.98
CA ARG A 80 -10.03 15.30 0.91
C ARG A 80 -8.56 15.45 1.33
N SER A 81 -8.29 16.03 2.49
CA SER A 81 -6.92 16.17 3.00
C SER A 81 -6.29 14.82 3.29
N PHE A 82 -7.04 13.89 3.90
CA PHE A 82 -6.58 12.54 4.17
C PHE A 82 -6.19 11.79 2.90
N ARG A 83 -6.99 11.89 1.81
CA ARG A 83 -6.69 11.22 0.53
C ARG A 83 -5.57 11.88 -0.26
N LYS A 84 -5.29 13.16 -0.02
CA LYS A 84 -4.10 13.81 -0.52
C LYS A 84 -2.85 13.24 0.15
N ASP A 85 -2.91 13.05 1.48
CA ASP A 85 -1.79 12.59 2.28
C ASP A 85 -1.49 11.08 2.10
N ILE A 86 -2.53 10.25 1.93
CA ILE A 86 -2.38 8.77 1.89
C ILE A 86 -2.88 8.21 0.56
N SER A 87 -1.94 7.77 -0.25
CA SER A 87 -2.17 7.03 -1.50
C SER A 87 -2.16 5.52 -1.28
N PHE A 88 -2.93 4.78 -2.08
CA PHE A 88 -3.02 3.33 -2.00
C PHE A 88 -3.00 2.67 -3.38
N LEU A 89 -1.92 1.95 -3.66
CA LEU A 89 -1.79 1.10 -4.83
C LEU A 89 -2.38 -0.28 -4.53
N MET A 90 -3.46 -0.62 -5.22
CA MET A 90 -4.11 -1.92 -5.10
C MET A 90 -3.35 -3.00 -5.87
N GLN A 91 -3.55 -4.26 -5.51
CA GLN A 91 -2.92 -5.42 -6.16
C GLN A 91 -3.21 -5.48 -7.66
N ASP A 92 -4.45 -5.17 -8.09
CA ASP A 92 -4.81 -5.02 -9.50
C ASP A 92 -4.81 -3.54 -9.89
N PRO A 93 -3.85 -3.07 -10.72
CA PRO A 93 -3.76 -1.69 -11.14
C PRO A 93 -4.98 -1.23 -11.98
N ASN A 94 -5.70 -2.17 -12.64
CA ASN A 94 -6.90 -1.81 -13.40
C ASN A 94 -8.01 -1.20 -12.51
N MET A 95 -7.99 -1.48 -11.21
CA MET A 95 -8.92 -0.87 -10.25
C MET A 95 -8.73 0.64 -10.05
N LEU A 96 -7.60 1.18 -10.50
CA LEU A 96 -7.23 2.59 -10.35
C LEU A 96 -7.26 3.35 -11.67
N LEU A 97 -7.33 2.64 -12.82
CA LEU A 97 -7.25 3.23 -14.15
C LEU A 97 -8.66 3.33 -14.75
N PHE A 98 -9.16 4.56 -14.90
CA PHE A 98 -10.54 4.82 -15.34
C PHE A 98 -10.68 6.00 -16.30
N ASN A 99 -9.61 6.75 -16.57
CA ASN A 99 -9.61 7.85 -17.52
C ASN A 99 -9.30 7.39 -18.95
N ALA A 100 -9.53 8.27 -19.94
CA ALA A 100 -9.40 7.91 -21.34
C ALA A 100 -7.94 7.75 -21.78
N THR A 101 -7.00 8.50 -21.18
CA THR A 101 -5.57 8.49 -21.52
C THR A 101 -4.69 8.40 -20.28
N VAL A 102 -3.44 7.99 -20.45
CA VAL A 102 -2.41 8.04 -19.40
C VAL A 102 -2.22 9.46 -18.86
N ARG A 103 -2.24 10.47 -19.74
CA ARG A 103 -2.18 11.88 -19.33
C ARG A 103 -3.28 12.20 -18.33
N GLU A 104 -4.52 11.88 -18.67
CA GLU A 104 -5.68 12.15 -17.81
C GLU A 104 -5.63 11.38 -16.48
N GLU A 105 -5.06 10.16 -16.46
CA GLU A 105 -4.85 9.41 -15.20
C GLU A 105 -3.90 10.16 -14.26
N ILE A 106 -2.81 10.71 -14.76
CA ILE A 106 -1.84 11.49 -13.96
C ILE A 106 -2.46 12.83 -13.55
N GLU A 107 -3.17 13.51 -14.46
CA GLU A 107 -3.82 14.79 -14.20
C GLU A 107 -4.92 14.71 -13.14
N PHE A 108 -5.65 13.62 -13.09
CA PHE A 108 -6.86 13.50 -12.26
C PHE A 108 -6.63 13.91 -10.81
N GLY A 109 -5.63 13.32 -10.16
CA GLY A 109 -5.29 13.67 -8.78
C GLY A 109 -4.80 15.10 -8.62
N LEU A 110 -3.99 15.57 -9.56
CA LEU A 110 -3.47 16.94 -9.57
C LEU A 110 -4.61 17.98 -9.63
N ARG A 111 -5.58 17.77 -10.52
CA ARG A 111 -6.78 18.62 -10.64
C ARG A 111 -7.66 18.54 -9.40
N GLU A 112 -7.93 17.32 -8.90
CA GLU A 112 -8.78 17.12 -7.74
C GLU A 112 -8.23 17.83 -6.49
N PHE A 113 -6.92 17.81 -6.28
CA PHE A 113 -6.30 18.43 -5.12
C PHE A 113 -5.86 19.88 -5.34
N GLY A 114 -6.04 20.42 -6.54
CA GLY A 114 -5.81 21.83 -6.85
C GLY A 114 -4.34 22.20 -6.94
N PHE A 115 -3.54 21.37 -7.60
CA PHE A 115 -2.15 21.69 -7.90
C PHE A 115 -2.06 22.71 -9.03
N ASP A 116 -1.05 23.56 -8.97
CA ASP A 116 -0.66 24.46 -10.05
C ASP A 116 0.24 23.73 -11.05
N ASP A 117 0.43 24.31 -12.25
CA ASP A 117 1.35 23.84 -13.29
C ASP A 117 1.14 22.36 -13.68
N ILE A 118 -0.13 21.95 -13.79
CA ILE A 118 -0.52 20.54 -14.00
C ILE A 118 0.20 19.92 -15.20
N GLU A 119 0.25 20.61 -16.35
CA GLU A 119 0.92 20.11 -17.57
C GLU A 119 2.39 19.77 -17.30
N LYS A 120 3.12 20.69 -16.68
CA LYS A 120 4.52 20.48 -16.31
C LYS A 120 4.69 19.29 -15.36
N ARG A 121 3.82 19.16 -14.36
CA ARG A 121 3.85 18.03 -13.41
C ARG A 121 3.55 16.69 -14.08
N VAL A 122 2.65 16.68 -15.05
CA VAL A 122 2.37 15.48 -15.86
C VAL A 122 3.59 15.07 -16.66
N GLU A 123 4.25 16.02 -17.35
CA GLU A 123 5.45 15.74 -18.13
C GLU A 123 6.62 15.24 -17.25
N GLU A 124 6.87 15.91 -16.13
CA GLU A 124 7.90 15.49 -15.16
C GLU A 124 7.62 14.09 -14.59
N THR A 125 6.36 13.83 -14.24
CA THR A 125 5.92 12.51 -13.75
C THR A 125 6.06 11.46 -14.86
N ALA A 126 5.57 11.74 -16.06
CA ALA A 126 5.68 10.82 -17.19
C ALA A 126 7.15 10.46 -17.48
N LYS A 127 8.04 11.44 -17.45
CA LYS A 127 9.48 11.24 -17.64
C LYS A 127 10.07 10.35 -16.53
N ARG A 128 9.76 10.62 -15.27
CA ARG A 128 10.25 9.85 -14.12
C ARG A 128 9.83 8.38 -14.18
N PHE A 129 8.62 8.13 -14.72
CA PHE A 129 8.03 6.79 -14.80
C PHE A 129 8.25 6.12 -16.17
N GLY A 130 8.91 6.77 -17.13
CA GLY A 130 9.15 6.26 -18.49
C GLY A 130 7.86 6.10 -19.29
N LEU A 131 6.93 7.06 -19.14
CA LEU A 131 5.58 7.03 -19.71
C LEU A 131 5.37 8.06 -20.82
N GLU A 132 6.40 8.85 -21.22
CA GLU A 132 6.25 9.96 -22.16
C GLU A 132 5.58 9.54 -23.48
N LYS A 133 5.99 8.39 -24.04
CA LYS A 133 5.45 7.87 -25.29
C LYS A 133 4.02 7.32 -25.19
N TYR A 134 3.52 7.17 -23.98
CA TYR A 134 2.20 6.60 -23.70
C TYR A 134 1.16 7.65 -23.27
N LEU A 135 1.53 8.92 -23.13
CA LEU A 135 0.64 9.94 -22.56
C LEU A 135 -0.73 10.00 -23.24
N GLU A 136 -0.78 9.86 -24.56
CA GLU A 136 -2.03 9.90 -25.33
C GLU A 136 -2.65 8.49 -25.55
N THR A 137 -2.06 7.46 -24.93
CA THR A 137 -2.54 6.07 -25.08
C THR A 137 -3.59 5.77 -24.02
N PRO A 138 -4.71 5.12 -24.38
CA PRO A 138 -5.65 4.62 -23.40
C PRO A 138 -5.01 3.53 -22.52
N PRO A 139 -5.17 3.58 -21.18
CA PRO A 139 -4.51 2.65 -20.26
C PRO A 139 -4.78 1.17 -20.55
N PHE A 140 -5.95 0.84 -21.09
CA PHE A 140 -6.31 -0.55 -21.33
C PHE A 140 -5.45 -1.23 -22.41
N TYR A 141 -4.81 -0.48 -23.31
CA TYR A 141 -3.87 -1.02 -24.32
C TYR A 141 -2.48 -1.35 -23.76
N LEU A 142 -2.18 -0.91 -22.55
CA LEU A 142 -0.89 -1.09 -21.93
C LEU A 142 -0.69 -2.51 -21.38
N SER A 143 0.57 -2.97 -21.34
CA SER A 143 0.95 -4.19 -20.63
C SER A 143 0.73 -4.06 -19.11
N GLY A 144 0.71 -5.17 -18.38
CA GLY A 144 0.54 -5.16 -16.92
C GLY A 144 1.56 -4.29 -16.19
N GLY A 145 2.84 -4.36 -16.59
CA GLY A 145 3.89 -3.54 -16.00
C GLY A 145 3.75 -2.05 -16.32
N GLU A 146 3.32 -1.69 -17.54
CA GLU A 146 3.04 -0.31 -17.90
C GLU A 146 1.83 0.24 -17.13
N LYS A 147 0.75 -0.54 -17.00
CA LYS A 147 -0.40 -0.17 -16.16
C LYS A 147 -0.01 0.07 -14.70
N GLN A 148 0.87 -0.76 -14.16
CA GLN A 148 1.42 -0.58 -12.81
C GLN A 148 2.18 0.73 -12.69
N ARG A 149 3.01 1.08 -13.71
CA ARG A 149 3.71 2.37 -13.77
C ARG A 149 2.75 3.54 -13.82
N VAL A 150 1.69 3.48 -14.63
CA VAL A 150 0.68 4.54 -14.72
C VAL A 150 -0.06 4.70 -13.39
N ALA A 151 -0.54 3.61 -12.78
CA ALA A 151 -1.22 3.66 -11.50
C ALA A 151 -0.32 4.25 -10.41
N LEU A 152 0.95 3.86 -10.35
CA LEU A 152 1.89 4.41 -9.38
C LEU A 152 2.23 5.87 -9.68
N ALA A 153 2.39 6.25 -10.96
CA ALA A 153 2.63 7.63 -11.39
C ALA A 153 1.49 8.56 -10.94
N SER A 154 0.23 8.17 -11.16
CA SER A 154 -0.93 8.96 -10.74
C SER A 154 -1.01 9.16 -9.23
N LEU A 155 -0.61 8.14 -8.44
CA LEU A 155 -0.59 8.20 -6.99
C LEU A 155 0.58 9.03 -6.43
N VAL A 156 1.74 9.01 -7.10
CA VAL A 156 2.94 9.75 -6.65
C VAL A 156 2.91 11.21 -7.11
N ALA A 157 2.26 11.51 -8.25
CA ALA A 157 2.15 12.87 -8.78
C ALA A 157 1.55 13.88 -7.79
N ILE A 158 0.66 13.43 -6.91
CA ILE A 158 0.04 14.26 -5.87
C ILE A 158 0.91 14.46 -4.62
N GLU A 159 2.15 13.96 -4.63
CA GLU A 159 3.13 14.10 -3.55
C GLU A 159 2.57 13.64 -2.18
N PRO A 160 2.13 12.38 -2.05
CA PRO A 160 1.55 11.87 -0.82
C PRO A 160 2.62 11.77 0.28
N GLU A 161 2.21 11.84 1.55
CA GLU A 161 3.11 11.60 2.70
C GLU A 161 3.23 10.11 3.03
N VAL A 162 2.22 9.32 2.63
CA VAL A 162 2.17 7.87 2.85
C VAL A 162 1.75 7.18 1.56
N LEU A 163 2.53 6.18 1.15
CA LEU A 163 2.19 5.30 0.04
C LEU A 163 2.00 3.88 0.58
N LEU A 164 0.77 3.41 0.52
CA LEU A 164 0.39 2.04 0.85
C LEU A 164 0.37 1.22 -0.45
N MET A 165 0.87 -0.01 -0.44
CA MET A 165 0.92 -0.87 -1.62
C MET A 165 0.60 -2.31 -1.27
N ASP A 166 -0.37 -2.90 -1.98
CA ASP A 166 -0.79 -4.27 -1.78
C ASP A 166 -0.20 -5.16 -2.87
N GLU A 167 0.77 -6.01 -2.50
CA GLU A 167 1.49 -6.95 -3.39
C GLU A 167 1.95 -6.29 -4.71
N PRO A 168 2.67 -5.15 -4.69
CA PRO A 168 2.89 -4.32 -5.87
C PRO A 168 3.74 -4.97 -6.97
N SER A 169 4.36 -6.11 -6.70
CA SER A 169 5.21 -6.85 -7.65
C SER A 169 4.62 -8.18 -8.09
N ALA A 170 3.39 -8.53 -7.67
CA ALA A 170 2.82 -9.87 -7.87
C ALA A 170 2.74 -10.32 -9.35
N ASN A 171 2.62 -9.38 -10.29
CA ASN A 171 2.46 -9.66 -11.72
C ASN A 171 3.53 -8.97 -12.58
N LEU A 172 4.65 -8.59 -11.98
CA LEU A 172 5.74 -7.91 -12.66
C LEU A 172 6.86 -8.89 -13.03
N ASP A 173 7.47 -8.66 -14.17
CA ASP A 173 8.71 -9.30 -14.55
C ASP A 173 9.89 -8.79 -13.69
N PRO A 174 11.01 -9.52 -13.63
CA PRO A 174 12.13 -9.11 -12.80
C PRO A 174 12.68 -7.71 -13.08
N PRO A 175 12.85 -7.25 -14.34
CA PRO A 175 13.31 -5.89 -14.63
C PRO A 175 12.36 -4.82 -14.13
N THR A 176 11.05 -5.00 -14.31
CA THR A 176 10.04 -4.04 -13.82
C THR A 176 9.98 -4.04 -12.28
N THR A 177 10.18 -5.19 -11.65
CA THR A 177 10.28 -5.29 -10.19
C THR A 177 11.49 -4.53 -9.66
N GLU A 178 12.67 -4.66 -10.30
CA GLU A 178 13.86 -3.90 -9.90
C GLU A 178 13.67 -2.40 -10.05
N TRP A 179 13.13 -1.96 -11.20
CA TRP A 179 12.77 -0.57 -11.41
C TRP A 179 11.83 -0.03 -10.30
N LEU A 180 10.81 -0.81 -9.93
CA LEU A 180 9.88 -0.44 -8.86
C LEU A 180 10.62 -0.25 -7.52
N MET A 181 11.50 -1.18 -7.17
CA MET A 181 12.26 -1.12 -5.92
C MET A 181 13.19 0.10 -5.87
N ASP A 182 13.86 0.41 -6.98
CA ASP A 182 14.75 1.58 -7.07
C ASP A 182 13.94 2.88 -6.94
N LEU A 183 12.83 2.99 -7.67
CA LEU A 183 11.92 4.12 -7.54
C LEU A 183 11.46 4.34 -6.08
N LEU A 184 11.03 3.27 -5.41
CA LEU A 184 10.52 3.37 -4.05
C LEU A 184 11.61 3.77 -3.03
N ARG A 185 12.87 3.42 -3.28
CA ARG A 185 14.00 3.89 -2.44
C ARG A 185 14.28 5.37 -2.59
N GLU A 186 14.01 5.94 -3.75
CA GLU A 186 14.17 7.38 -4.02
C GLU A 186 13.07 8.24 -3.41
N LEU A 187 11.91 7.64 -3.08
CA LEU A 187 10.81 8.36 -2.47
C LEU A 187 11.10 8.67 -1.00
N ASP A 188 11.16 9.95 -0.65
CA ASP A 188 11.33 10.43 0.74
C ASP A 188 9.98 10.54 1.48
N ILE A 189 9.19 9.46 1.43
CA ILE A 189 7.85 9.36 2.04
C ILE A 189 7.73 8.09 2.87
N THR A 190 6.73 8.03 3.73
CA THR A 190 6.40 6.80 4.45
C THR A 190 5.83 5.77 3.49
N THR A 191 6.33 4.55 3.51
CA THR A 191 5.85 3.49 2.63
C THR A 191 5.52 2.23 3.42
N VAL A 192 4.37 1.61 3.08
CA VAL A 192 3.96 0.32 3.63
C VAL A 192 3.64 -0.62 2.48
N ILE A 193 4.43 -1.69 2.33
CA ILE A 193 4.25 -2.69 1.27
C ILE A 193 3.79 -4.00 1.88
N SER A 194 2.65 -4.53 1.45
CA SER A 194 2.32 -5.91 1.74
C SER A 194 3.04 -6.85 0.76
N THR A 195 3.59 -7.93 1.26
CA THR A 195 4.11 -9.02 0.44
C THR A 195 4.22 -10.32 1.23
N HIS A 196 4.24 -11.43 0.52
CA HIS A 196 4.62 -12.74 1.04
C HIS A 196 6.02 -13.16 0.54
N ASN A 197 6.64 -12.35 -0.31
CA ASN A 197 7.96 -12.61 -0.89
C ASN A 197 9.07 -12.00 -0.04
N LEU A 198 9.80 -12.86 0.70
CA LEU A 198 10.88 -12.43 1.60
C LEU A 198 12.06 -11.77 0.85
N ALA A 199 12.35 -12.18 -0.38
CA ALA A 199 13.42 -11.57 -1.17
C ALA A 199 13.10 -10.11 -1.55
N LEU A 200 11.83 -9.81 -1.83
CA LEU A 200 11.37 -8.44 -2.05
C LEU A 200 11.38 -7.65 -0.75
N ALA A 201 10.90 -8.26 0.34
CA ALA A 201 10.92 -7.63 1.66
C ALA A 201 12.32 -7.14 2.02
N GLN A 202 13.35 -7.97 1.83
CA GLN A 202 14.75 -7.62 2.09
C GLN A 202 15.26 -6.45 1.23
N LYS A 203 14.81 -6.38 -0.02
CA LYS A 203 15.22 -5.30 -0.93
C LYS A 203 14.59 -3.96 -0.57
N PHE A 204 13.43 -3.97 0.07
CA PHE A 204 12.62 -2.77 0.25
C PHE A 204 12.66 -2.20 1.67
N GLY A 205 12.41 -3.00 2.69
CA GLY A 205 12.07 -2.50 4.02
C GLY A 205 13.15 -2.71 5.07
N ASP A 206 13.16 -1.83 6.04
CA ASP A 206 14.03 -1.92 7.22
C ASP A 206 13.27 -2.54 8.41
N ARG A 207 11.94 -2.38 8.45
CA ARG A 207 11.04 -2.86 9.51
C ARG A 207 9.97 -3.79 8.94
N ALA A 208 9.64 -4.83 9.70
CA ALA A 208 8.56 -5.76 9.38
C ALA A 208 7.44 -5.70 10.43
N LEU A 209 6.21 -5.64 9.93
CA LEU A 209 5.00 -6.02 10.63
C LEU A 209 4.57 -7.38 10.10
N VAL A 210 4.50 -8.40 10.93
CA VAL A 210 4.18 -9.77 10.49
C VAL A 210 2.83 -10.19 11.04
N LEU A 211 1.89 -10.47 10.16
CA LEU A 211 0.59 -11.01 10.53
C LEU A 211 0.62 -12.55 10.50
N SER A 212 0.14 -13.17 11.56
CA SER A 212 -0.07 -14.61 11.64
C SER A 212 -1.32 -15.04 10.83
N ASP A 213 -1.45 -16.32 10.57
CA ASP A 213 -2.66 -16.92 10.01
C ASP A 213 -3.86 -16.88 10.97
N ASN A 214 -3.61 -16.66 12.28
CA ASN A 214 -4.64 -16.40 13.28
C ASN A 214 -5.12 -14.94 13.32
N HIS A 215 -4.65 -14.10 12.37
CA HIS A 215 -5.05 -12.71 12.21
C HIS A 215 -4.58 -11.77 13.34
N THR A 216 -3.50 -12.12 14.03
CA THR A 216 -2.84 -11.31 15.05
C THR A 216 -1.50 -10.77 14.53
N LEU A 217 -0.97 -9.71 15.17
CA LEU A 217 0.37 -9.23 14.93
C LEU A 217 1.37 -10.13 15.66
N LEU A 218 2.12 -10.93 14.91
CA LEU A 218 3.10 -11.87 15.43
C LEU A 218 4.44 -11.19 15.76
N PHE A 219 4.83 -10.21 14.92
CA PHE A 219 6.11 -9.53 15.06
C PHE A 219 5.99 -8.07 14.60
N ASP A 220 6.68 -7.18 15.32
CA ASP A 220 6.89 -5.78 14.99
C ASP A 220 8.34 -5.41 15.35
N GLY A 221 9.19 -5.19 14.36
CA GLY A 221 10.60 -4.91 14.59
C GLY A 221 11.44 -4.86 13.33
N LEU A 222 12.77 -4.88 13.49
CA LEU A 222 13.68 -4.85 12.36
C LEU A 222 13.53 -6.11 11.49
N LEU A 223 13.35 -5.92 10.20
CA LEU A 223 13.18 -7.03 9.24
C LEU A 223 14.33 -8.05 9.32
N LYS A 224 15.58 -7.57 9.47
CA LYS A 224 16.75 -8.45 9.60
C LYS A 224 16.70 -9.37 10.84
N GLU A 225 16.03 -8.95 11.91
CA GLU A 225 15.87 -9.77 13.12
C GLU A 225 14.81 -10.85 12.88
N PHE A 226 13.70 -10.50 12.26
CA PHE A 226 12.68 -11.46 11.85
C PHE A 226 13.27 -12.55 10.94
N LEU A 227 14.04 -12.17 9.92
CA LEU A 227 14.63 -13.10 8.94
C LEU A 227 15.71 -14.03 9.51
N LYS A 228 16.28 -13.71 10.66
CA LYS A 228 17.22 -14.59 11.38
C LYS A 228 16.53 -15.54 12.36
N ASN A 229 15.25 -15.33 12.61
CA ASN A 229 14.49 -16.12 13.58
C ASN A 229 13.65 -17.18 12.86
N GLU A 230 14.20 -18.39 12.68
CA GLU A 230 13.52 -19.50 12.00
C GLU A 230 12.22 -19.93 12.71
N GLU A 231 12.14 -19.81 14.04
CA GLU A 231 10.95 -20.13 14.80
C GLU A 231 9.81 -19.17 14.45
N LEU A 232 10.07 -17.85 14.47
CA LEU A 232 9.08 -16.83 14.05
C LEU A 232 8.70 -16.98 12.59
N MET A 233 9.66 -17.25 11.68
CA MET A 233 9.35 -17.49 10.28
C MET A 233 8.50 -18.76 10.08
N GLY A 234 8.73 -19.79 10.88
CA GLY A 234 7.92 -21.02 10.92
C GLY A 234 6.50 -20.76 11.40
N GLU A 235 6.35 -20.01 12.50
CA GLU A 235 5.06 -19.58 13.04
C GLU A 235 4.27 -18.71 12.06
N ALA A 236 4.97 -17.80 11.37
CA ALA A 236 4.40 -16.98 10.28
C ALA A 236 4.09 -17.79 9.00
N LYS A 237 4.48 -19.08 8.94
CA LYS A 237 4.38 -19.97 7.76
C LYS A 237 5.08 -19.41 6.51
N LEU A 238 6.14 -18.59 6.71
CA LEU A 238 6.92 -17.97 5.65
C LEU A 238 8.23 -18.74 5.33
N LEU A 239 8.54 -19.78 6.08
CA LEU A 239 9.58 -20.74 5.74
C LEU A 239 9.12 -21.60 4.57
N HIS A 240 9.68 -21.39 3.38
CA HIS A 240 9.60 -22.41 2.33
C HIS A 240 10.49 -23.59 2.73
N ARG A 241 9.90 -24.61 3.30
CA ARG A 241 10.57 -25.93 3.32
C ARG A 241 10.56 -26.41 1.86
N TYR A 242 11.68 -26.24 1.19
CA TYR A 242 11.94 -27.03 -0.01
C TYR A 242 12.03 -28.50 0.42
N GLY A 243 10.96 -29.25 0.16
CA GLY A 243 10.95 -30.69 0.21
C GLY A 243 11.33 -31.23 -1.15
#